data_a6c74cc40d93d79acf46c15640a50bef
#
_entry.id   a6c74cc40d93d79acf46c15640a50bef
#
_cell.length_a   1.000
_cell.length_b   1.000
_cell.length_c   1.000
_cell.angle_alpha   90.00
_cell.angle_beta   90.00
_cell.angle_gamma   90.00
#
_symmetry.space_group_name_H-M   'P 1'
#
loop_
_entity.id
_entity.type
_entity.pdbx_description
1 polymer ?
#
loop_
_entity_poly.entity_id
_entity_poly.type
_entity_poly.pdbx_seq_one_letter_code
_entity_poly.pdbx_strand_id
1 'polypeptide(L)'
;MMSQGAVQLVDLALWFGRDKDVSALDLPADAPTDPLDRLVLWFRLEFNLDVADLIGTAYSNAVPSEYRVDDFEDTPIGIDTYEVLGSLPPAPTVGMDLRELVTSLEGRLRGGGYVLPPGLVRRVLTGWLRGDIVVLVGQPGTGKTMFATLIATALRDELDLDPPVVVAIRTDFDEAEFIGYERLDGTPELRPFAREILITESPLEAKILVLEEFNLASIETYMGSILVATQEKTRRVNIAGNTAGQLPIDTFILATCNSYRDEPETRTRVSSPTKRRSTVITMPNVLGDDYEDDPSNAVSSKVAKIIATAHADVAERINNSRPSQFDGIRQQALSSVTTPDDLSPEVRSLLGEISSAILQTSIGRSWFTMGLLRDVVLAIAHADRTAESEVRALGESVADKLLHQVRGSHSDVEELREVCGKLPNAASIAAMFDRMMDGPSDELLPLL
;
A
#
# COMPACT_ATOMS: atom_id res chain seq x y z
N MET A 1 -15.50 21.15 -9.31
CA MET A 1 -16.69 20.31 -9.06
C MET A 1 -17.41 19.87 -10.33
N MET A 2 -17.45 20.66 -11.40
CA MET A 2 -18.15 20.28 -12.64
C MET A 2 -17.43 19.24 -13.51
N SER A 3 -16.09 19.19 -13.51
CA SER A 3 -15.33 18.22 -14.31
C SER A 3 -15.49 16.75 -13.89
N GLN A 4 -15.73 16.50 -12.59
CA GLN A 4 -15.99 15.16 -12.11
C GLN A 4 -17.36 14.61 -12.49
N GLY A 5 -18.37 15.49 -12.62
CA GLY A 5 -19.71 15.08 -13.05
C GLY A 5 -19.75 14.67 -14.52
N ALA A 6 -18.99 15.33 -15.38
CA ALA A 6 -18.97 15.01 -16.81
C ALA A 6 -18.28 13.67 -17.10
N VAL A 7 -17.18 13.37 -16.42
CA VAL A 7 -16.48 12.07 -16.53
C VAL A 7 -17.36 10.93 -16.00
N GLN A 8 -18.04 11.14 -14.89
CA GLN A 8 -18.98 10.13 -14.35
C GLN A 8 -20.20 9.90 -15.26
N LEU A 9 -20.67 10.92 -15.98
CA LEU A 9 -21.77 10.79 -16.94
C LEU A 9 -21.34 10.06 -18.20
N VAL A 10 -20.12 10.30 -18.69
CA VAL A 10 -19.55 9.53 -19.81
C VAL A 10 -19.32 8.08 -19.42
N ASP A 11 -18.79 7.82 -18.24
CA ASP A 11 -18.62 6.46 -17.72
C ASP A 11 -19.98 5.77 -17.53
N LEU A 12 -20.98 6.49 -17.05
CA LEU A 12 -22.35 5.98 -16.89
C LEU A 12 -22.99 5.68 -18.26
N ALA A 13 -22.80 6.55 -19.26
CA ALA A 13 -23.28 6.35 -20.63
C ALA A 13 -22.60 5.16 -21.31
N LEU A 14 -21.29 4.99 -21.12
CA LEU A 14 -20.53 3.84 -21.61
C LEU A 14 -20.96 2.54 -20.90
N TRP A 15 -21.26 2.60 -19.60
CA TRP A 15 -21.77 1.45 -18.85
C TRP A 15 -23.17 1.07 -19.31
N PHE A 16 -24.08 2.03 -19.49
CA PHE A 16 -25.42 1.78 -20.03
C PHE A 16 -25.38 1.25 -21.46
N GLY A 17 -24.50 1.77 -22.32
CA GLY A 17 -24.39 1.33 -23.71
C GLY A 17 -23.82 -0.09 -23.90
N ARG A 18 -23.08 -0.61 -22.89
CA ARG A 18 -22.50 -1.97 -22.95
C ARG A 18 -23.42 -3.06 -22.39
N ASP A 19 -24.11 -2.77 -21.28
CA ASP A 19 -24.74 -3.82 -20.48
C ASP A 19 -26.25 -3.65 -20.22
N LYS A 20 -26.85 -2.54 -20.68
CA LYS A 20 -28.27 -2.26 -20.42
C LYS A 20 -29.01 -1.95 -21.70
N ASP A 21 -30.18 -2.53 -21.83
CA ASP A 21 -31.11 -2.23 -22.90
C ASP A 21 -31.74 -0.83 -22.67
N VAL A 22 -31.20 0.16 -23.38
CA VAL A 22 -31.71 1.57 -23.34
C VAL A 22 -33.15 1.68 -23.83
N SER A 23 -33.70 0.63 -24.45
CA SER A 23 -35.11 0.55 -24.83
C SER A 23 -36.04 0.44 -23.63
N ALA A 24 -35.51 0.03 -22.47
CA ALA A 24 -36.27 -0.09 -21.24
C ALA A 24 -36.44 1.24 -20.46
N LEU A 25 -35.81 2.34 -20.93
CA LEU A 25 -36.00 3.65 -20.33
C LEU A 25 -37.44 4.15 -20.60
N ASP A 26 -38.08 4.65 -19.55
CA ASP A 26 -39.40 5.25 -19.65
C ASP A 26 -39.31 6.63 -20.33
N LEU A 27 -39.53 6.65 -21.65
CA LEU A 27 -39.37 7.80 -22.49
C LEU A 27 -40.64 8.00 -23.36
N PRO A 28 -40.96 9.25 -23.78
CA PRO A 28 -42.05 9.54 -24.65
C PRO A 28 -42.02 8.68 -25.95
N ALA A 29 -43.20 8.45 -26.54
CA ALA A 29 -43.32 7.58 -27.73
C ALA A 29 -42.59 8.13 -28.96
N ASP A 30 -42.28 9.40 -28.98
CA ASP A 30 -41.53 10.12 -30.03
C ASP A 30 -40.05 10.31 -29.69
N ALA A 31 -39.57 9.61 -28.66
CA ALA A 31 -38.16 9.67 -28.28
C ALA A 31 -37.23 9.19 -29.40
N PRO A 32 -36.00 9.74 -29.48
CA PRO A 32 -35.01 9.33 -30.48
C PRO A 32 -34.76 7.82 -30.48
N THR A 33 -34.38 7.31 -31.62
CA THR A 33 -34.03 5.87 -31.75
C THR A 33 -32.59 5.58 -31.41
N ASP A 34 -31.74 6.60 -31.42
CA ASP A 34 -30.33 6.47 -31.04
C ASP A 34 -30.21 6.26 -29.54
N PRO A 35 -29.40 5.27 -29.08
CA PRO A 35 -29.24 4.95 -27.67
C PRO A 35 -28.69 6.10 -26.84
N LEU A 36 -27.77 6.90 -27.36
CA LEU A 36 -27.17 8.02 -26.63
C LEU A 36 -28.16 9.18 -26.50
N ASP A 37 -28.89 9.52 -27.59
CA ASP A 37 -29.91 10.56 -27.59
C ASP A 37 -31.06 10.19 -26.60
N ARG A 38 -31.43 8.93 -26.55
CA ARG A 38 -32.39 8.40 -25.56
C ARG A 38 -31.92 8.62 -24.13
N LEU A 39 -30.65 8.32 -23.86
CA LEU A 39 -30.06 8.50 -22.52
C LEU A 39 -29.99 9.99 -22.17
N VAL A 40 -29.57 10.85 -23.07
CA VAL A 40 -29.55 12.32 -22.88
C VAL A 40 -30.95 12.85 -22.60
N LEU A 41 -31.96 12.41 -23.35
CA LEU A 41 -33.35 12.82 -23.16
C LEU A 41 -33.87 12.34 -21.78
N TRP A 42 -33.55 11.11 -21.37
CA TRP A 42 -33.93 10.57 -20.09
C TRP A 42 -33.32 11.35 -18.91
N PHE A 43 -32.04 11.70 -18.98
CA PHE A 43 -31.40 12.54 -17.97
C PHE A 43 -32.04 13.93 -17.87
N ARG A 44 -32.42 14.51 -19.03
CA ARG A 44 -33.09 15.80 -19.07
C ARG A 44 -34.48 15.76 -18.43
N LEU A 45 -35.25 14.69 -18.66
CA LEU A 45 -36.59 14.54 -18.16
C LEU A 45 -36.59 14.17 -16.65
N GLU A 46 -35.71 13.26 -16.24
CA GLU A 46 -35.70 12.72 -14.88
C GLU A 46 -35.00 13.65 -13.89
N PHE A 47 -33.90 14.30 -14.29
CA PHE A 47 -33.07 15.10 -13.40
C PHE A 47 -33.04 16.59 -13.72
N ASN A 48 -33.76 17.03 -14.75
CA ASN A 48 -33.73 18.41 -15.29
C ASN A 48 -32.28 18.90 -15.56
N LEU A 49 -31.42 18.01 -16.06
CA LEU A 49 -30.02 18.27 -16.39
C LEU A 49 -29.86 18.33 -17.91
N ASP A 50 -29.35 19.43 -18.42
CA ASP A 50 -28.93 19.53 -19.79
C ASP A 50 -27.50 18.96 -19.95
N VAL A 51 -27.44 17.69 -20.36
CA VAL A 51 -26.17 16.95 -20.47
C VAL A 51 -25.33 17.55 -21.62
N ALA A 52 -25.94 18.13 -22.62
CA ALA A 52 -25.24 18.80 -23.74
C ALA A 52 -24.48 20.04 -23.23
N ASP A 53 -25.09 20.85 -22.38
CA ASP A 53 -24.42 21.99 -21.74
C ASP A 53 -23.29 21.59 -20.83
N LEU A 54 -23.43 20.49 -20.12
CA LEU A 54 -22.39 19.95 -19.25
C LEU A 54 -21.19 19.40 -20.03
N ILE A 55 -21.46 18.71 -21.15
CA ILE A 55 -20.41 18.18 -22.03
C ILE A 55 -19.73 19.34 -22.78
N GLY A 56 -20.50 20.30 -23.29
CA GLY A 56 -19.97 21.50 -23.96
C GLY A 56 -19.09 22.34 -23.04
N THR A 57 -19.48 22.54 -21.78
CA THR A 57 -18.68 23.26 -20.79
C THR A 57 -17.41 22.49 -20.40
N ALA A 58 -17.50 21.17 -20.23
CA ALA A 58 -16.33 20.33 -19.93
C ALA A 58 -15.34 20.32 -21.11
N TYR A 59 -15.83 20.23 -22.34
CA TYR A 59 -15.01 20.29 -23.55
C TYR A 59 -14.34 21.65 -23.71
N SER A 60 -15.08 22.75 -23.52
CA SER A 60 -14.53 24.11 -23.59
C SER A 60 -13.45 24.40 -22.58
N ASN A 61 -13.48 23.75 -21.41
CA ASN A 61 -12.47 23.90 -20.37
C ASN A 61 -11.26 22.96 -20.56
N ALA A 62 -11.40 21.87 -21.28
CA ALA A 62 -10.37 20.86 -21.49
C ALA A 62 -9.53 21.06 -22.75
N VAL A 63 -10.03 21.84 -23.74
CA VAL A 63 -9.36 22.05 -25.03
C VAL A 63 -8.80 23.46 -25.08
N PRO A 64 -7.48 23.66 -25.34
CA PRO A 64 -6.87 24.97 -25.57
C PRO A 64 -7.61 25.71 -26.69
N SER A 65 -7.70 27.05 -26.57
CA SER A 65 -8.49 27.89 -27.49
C SER A 65 -8.11 27.76 -28.96
N GLU A 66 -6.85 27.42 -29.25
CA GLU A 66 -6.34 27.17 -30.61
C GLU A 66 -6.82 25.89 -31.27
N TYR A 67 -7.44 24.98 -30.49
CA TYR A 67 -8.02 23.72 -30.99
C TYR A 67 -9.54 23.65 -30.81
N ARG A 68 -10.18 24.78 -30.41
CA ARG A 68 -11.64 24.85 -30.32
C ARG A 68 -12.21 24.99 -31.71
N VAL A 69 -13.14 24.13 -32.03
CA VAL A 69 -13.96 24.30 -33.23
C VAL A 69 -15.07 25.27 -32.84
N ASP A 70 -15.07 26.47 -33.45
CA ASP A 70 -15.98 27.58 -33.11
C ASP A 70 -17.46 27.32 -33.49
N ASP A 71 -17.76 26.22 -34.17
CA ASP A 71 -19.10 25.88 -34.65
C ASP A 71 -19.64 24.59 -34.02
N PHE A 72 -19.96 24.66 -32.71
CA PHE A 72 -20.64 23.54 -32.01
C PHE A 72 -22.16 23.51 -32.26
N GLU A 73 -22.72 24.52 -32.96
CA GLU A 73 -24.17 24.60 -33.12
C GLU A 73 -24.76 23.57 -34.11
N ASP A 74 -23.96 22.90 -34.93
CA ASP A 74 -24.45 21.98 -35.96
C ASP A 74 -23.80 20.59 -36.03
N THR A 75 -22.91 20.23 -35.09
CA THR A 75 -22.30 18.90 -35.13
C THR A 75 -23.02 17.97 -34.15
N PRO A 76 -23.65 16.88 -34.59
CA PRO A 76 -24.21 15.88 -33.70
C PRO A 76 -23.06 15.27 -32.85
N ILE A 77 -23.10 15.46 -31.56
CA ILE A 77 -22.09 14.96 -30.58
C ILE A 77 -21.89 13.43 -30.64
N GLY A 78 -22.73 12.71 -31.39
CA GLY A 78 -22.80 11.27 -31.41
C GLY A 78 -21.86 10.50 -32.33
N ILE A 79 -21.41 11.11 -33.44
CA ILE A 79 -20.85 10.30 -34.53
C ILE A 79 -19.35 10.07 -34.38
N ASP A 80 -18.57 11.08 -33.99
CA ASP A 80 -17.11 10.96 -33.96
C ASP A 80 -16.58 10.17 -32.76
N THR A 81 -17.30 10.18 -31.64
CA THR A 81 -16.88 9.44 -30.44
C THR A 81 -17.03 7.91 -30.62
N TYR A 82 -18.06 7.50 -31.36
CA TYR A 82 -18.28 6.08 -31.68
C TYR A 82 -17.32 5.58 -32.77
N GLU A 83 -16.99 6.39 -33.79
CA GLU A 83 -16.00 6.04 -34.79
C GLU A 83 -14.59 5.93 -34.18
N VAL A 84 -14.24 6.82 -33.24
CA VAL A 84 -12.96 6.75 -32.52
C VAL A 84 -12.90 5.51 -31.63
N LEU A 85 -13.98 5.17 -30.93
CA LEU A 85 -14.02 3.93 -30.09
C LEU A 85 -14.09 2.68 -30.98
N GLY A 86 -14.73 2.72 -32.13
CA GLY A 86 -14.76 1.61 -33.09
C GLY A 86 -13.44 1.41 -33.86
N SER A 87 -12.58 2.44 -33.91
CA SER A 87 -11.27 2.39 -34.58
C SER A 87 -10.11 2.04 -33.62
N LEU A 88 -10.37 1.95 -32.32
CA LEU A 88 -9.35 1.48 -31.40
C LEU A 88 -9.01 0.03 -31.75
N PRO A 89 -7.71 -0.30 -31.90
CA PRO A 89 -7.32 -1.69 -32.03
C PRO A 89 -7.89 -2.47 -30.84
N PRO A 90 -8.33 -3.73 -31.03
CA PRO A 90 -8.79 -4.53 -29.92
C PRO A 90 -7.70 -4.49 -28.85
N ALA A 91 -8.09 -4.16 -27.60
CA ALA A 91 -7.17 -4.19 -26.49
C ALA A 91 -6.43 -5.55 -26.52
N PRO A 92 -5.10 -5.56 -26.36
CA PRO A 92 -4.39 -6.82 -26.29
C PRO A 92 -5.10 -7.63 -25.21
N THR A 93 -5.62 -8.78 -25.59
CA THR A 93 -6.25 -9.72 -24.65
C THR A 93 -5.17 -10.23 -23.72
N VAL A 94 -5.09 -9.61 -22.55
CA VAL A 94 -4.49 -10.30 -21.40
C VAL A 94 -5.40 -11.50 -21.18
N GLY A 95 -4.87 -12.71 -21.34
CA GLY A 95 -5.66 -13.94 -21.25
C GLY A 95 -6.19 -14.25 -19.85
N MET A 96 -6.24 -13.24 -18.95
CA MET A 96 -6.57 -13.34 -17.53
C MET A 96 -7.49 -12.18 -17.14
N ASP A 97 -8.58 -12.47 -16.48
CA ASP A 97 -9.45 -11.45 -15.91
C ASP A 97 -8.94 -10.96 -14.53
N LEU A 98 -9.52 -9.86 -14.02
CA LEU A 98 -9.15 -9.29 -12.72
C LEU A 98 -9.30 -10.31 -11.58
N ARG A 99 -10.30 -11.18 -11.63
CA ARG A 99 -10.58 -12.17 -10.59
C ARG A 99 -9.50 -13.26 -10.58
N GLU A 100 -9.09 -13.72 -11.76
CA GLU A 100 -8.00 -14.68 -11.94
C GLU A 100 -6.68 -14.08 -11.46
N LEU A 101 -6.38 -12.84 -11.86
CA LEU A 101 -5.19 -12.12 -11.38
C LEU A 101 -5.17 -11.97 -9.86
N VAL A 102 -6.28 -11.55 -9.25
CA VAL A 102 -6.39 -11.47 -7.78
C VAL A 102 -6.11 -12.83 -7.13
N THR A 103 -6.72 -13.89 -7.65
CA THR A 103 -6.58 -15.24 -7.10
C THR A 103 -5.15 -15.74 -7.18
N SER A 104 -4.49 -15.53 -8.33
CA SER A 104 -3.08 -15.90 -8.54
C SER A 104 -2.16 -15.16 -7.57
N LEU A 105 -2.28 -13.83 -7.49
CA LEU A 105 -1.47 -13.01 -6.60
C LEU A 105 -1.69 -13.36 -5.12
N GLU A 106 -2.95 -13.55 -4.69
CA GLU A 106 -3.24 -13.98 -3.33
C GLU A 106 -2.62 -15.35 -3.01
N GLY A 107 -2.64 -16.28 -3.96
CA GLY A 107 -1.99 -17.58 -3.83
C GLY A 107 -0.48 -17.46 -3.62
N ARG A 108 0.19 -16.62 -4.41
CA ARG A 108 1.64 -16.37 -4.30
C ARG A 108 2.00 -15.72 -2.97
N LEU A 109 1.26 -14.68 -2.54
CA LEU A 109 1.55 -14.00 -1.28
C LEU A 109 1.36 -14.95 -0.07
N ARG A 110 0.29 -15.74 -0.05
CA ARG A 110 0.07 -16.74 1.01
C ARG A 110 1.10 -17.86 0.98
N GLY A 111 1.49 -18.30 -0.21
CA GLY A 111 2.56 -19.30 -0.39
C GLY A 111 3.91 -18.81 0.13
N GLY A 112 4.19 -17.51 0.04
CA GLY A 112 5.34 -16.84 0.65
C GLY A 112 5.21 -16.59 2.16
N GLY A 113 4.18 -17.11 2.83
CA GLY A 113 3.98 -16.97 4.27
C GLY A 113 3.39 -15.63 4.73
N TYR A 114 3.01 -14.74 3.80
CA TYR A 114 2.40 -13.47 4.18
C TYR A 114 0.98 -13.66 4.75
N VAL A 115 0.71 -13.02 5.89
CA VAL A 115 -0.64 -12.98 6.48
C VAL A 115 -1.46 -11.96 5.72
N LEU A 116 -2.20 -12.42 4.74
CA LEU A 116 -2.91 -11.55 3.80
C LEU A 116 -4.31 -11.19 4.33
N PRO A 117 -4.57 -9.89 4.61
CA PRO A 117 -5.91 -9.43 4.94
C PRO A 117 -6.89 -9.67 3.79
N PRO A 118 -8.16 -10.01 4.10
CA PRO A 118 -9.15 -10.27 3.07
C PRO A 118 -9.35 -9.09 2.12
N GLY A 119 -9.36 -9.35 0.81
CA GLY A 119 -9.64 -8.37 -0.23
C GLY A 119 -8.57 -7.28 -0.42
N LEU A 120 -7.42 -7.36 0.27
CA LEU A 120 -6.35 -6.37 0.14
C LEU A 120 -5.80 -6.29 -1.28
N VAL A 121 -5.47 -7.42 -1.89
CA VAL A 121 -4.96 -7.49 -3.27
C VAL A 121 -5.95 -6.87 -4.25
N ARG A 122 -7.24 -7.23 -4.13
CA ARG A 122 -8.29 -6.65 -4.99
C ARG A 122 -8.37 -5.13 -4.85
N ARG A 123 -8.32 -4.59 -3.63
CA ARG A 123 -8.35 -3.14 -3.39
C ARG A 123 -7.17 -2.43 -4.03
N VAL A 124 -5.98 -3.01 -3.91
CA VAL A 124 -4.74 -2.49 -4.53
C VAL A 124 -4.87 -2.48 -6.04
N LEU A 125 -5.21 -3.61 -6.66
CA LEU A 125 -5.37 -3.70 -8.11
C LEU A 125 -6.47 -2.77 -8.64
N THR A 126 -7.61 -2.66 -7.93
CA THR A 126 -8.68 -1.74 -8.34
C THR A 126 -8.21 -0.27 -8.30
N GLY A 127 -7.39 0.10 -7.32
CA GLY A 127 -6.77 1.43 -7.28
C GLY A 127 -5.84 1.68 -8.48
N TRP A 128 -4.95 0.73 -8.78
CA TRP A 128 -4.06 0.83 -9.93
C TRP A 128 -4.79 0.89 -11.27
N LEU A 129 -5.81 0.07 -11.47
CA LEU A 129 -6.61 0.07 -12.71
C LEU A 129 -7.38 1.38 -12.93
N ARG A 130 -7.60 2.18 -11.88
CA ARG A 130 -8.14 3.54 -11.99
C ARG A 130 -7.06 4.60 -12.25
N GLY A 131 -5.79 4.22 -12.28
CA GLY A 131 -4.66 5.14 -12.39
C GLY A 131 -4.34 5.89 -11.09
N ASP A 132 -4.85 5.42 -9.94
CA ASP A 132 -4.57 6.01 -8.64
C ASP A 132 -3.17 5.61 -8.13
N ILE A 133 -2.56 6.50 -7.35
CA ILE A 133 -1.45 6.12 -6.47
C ILE A 133 -2.04 5.32 -5.32
N VAL A 134 -1.64 4.07 -5.16
CA VAL A 134 -2.09 3.26 -4.03
C VAL A 134 -1.19 3.51 -2.82
N VAL A 135 -1.77 4.04 -1.75
CA VAL A 135 -1.03 4.40 -0.53
C VAL A 135 -1.44 3.47 0.61
N LEU A 136 -0.50 2.66 1.07
CA LEU A 136 -0.66 1.78 2.24
C LEU A 136 -0.30 2.55 3.51
N VAL A 137 -1.29 2.84 4.33
CA VAL A 137 -1.11 3.56 5.60
C VAL A 137 -1.27 2.60 6.77
N GLY A 138 -0.43 2.70 7.77
CA GLY A 138 -0.56 1.90 9.00
C GLY A 138 0.64 2.08 9.91
N GLN A 139 0.55 1.48 11.08
CA GLN A 139 1.61 1.55 12.07
C GLN A 139 2.87 0.82 11.62
N PRO A 140 4.05 1.16 12.18
CA PRO A 140 5.25 0.35 12.00
C PRO A 140 5.00 -1.12 12.35
N GLY A 141 5.58 -2.04 11.58
CA GLY A 141 5.45 -3.48 11.84
C GLY A 141 4.14 -4.14 11.36
N THR A 142 3.22 -3.41 10.72
CA THR A 142 2.00 -4.00 10.11
C THR A 142 2.27 -4.70 8.77
N GLY A 143 3.51 -4.73 8.30
CA GLY A 143 3.90 -5.45 7.08
C GLY A 143 3.68 -4.68 5.78
N LYS A 144 3.50 -3.35 5.81
CA LYS A 144 3.31 -2.51 4.61
C LYS A 144 4.38 -2.70 3.55
N THR A 145 5.64 -2.51 3.93
CA THR A 145 6.79 -2.63 3.02
C THR A 145 6.93 -4.06 2.49
N MET A 146 6.77 -5.06 3.37
CA MET A 146 6.79 -6.46 2.96
C MET A 146 5.68 -6.76 1.94
N PHE A 147 4.46 -6.31 2.19
CA PHE A 147 3.36 -6.48 1.25
C PHE A 147 3.64 -5.76 -0.09
N ALA A 148 4.12 -4.50 -0.04
CA ALA A 148 4.43 -3.73 -1.24
C ALA A 148 5.48 -4.43 -2.12
N THR A 149 6.54 -4.95 -1.51
CA THR A 149 7.59 -5.69 -2.23
C THR A 149 7.07 -7.00 -2.81
N LEU A 150 6.32 -7.76 -2.01
CA LEU A 150 5.78 -9.06 -2.45
C LEU A 150 4.77 -8.92 -3.58
N ILE A 151 3.83 -7.97 -3.49
CA ILE A 151 2.81 -7.79 -4.54
C ILE A 151 3.43 -7.23 -5.81
N ALA A 152 4.40 -6.30 -5.72
CA ALA A 152 5.11 -5.76 -6.86
C ALA A 152 5.90 -6.87 -7.60
N THR A 153 6.58 -7.74 -6.86
CA THR A 153 7.31 -8.88 -7.42
C THR A 153 6.35 -9.90 -8.04
N ALA A 154 5.26 -10.23 -7.33
CA ALA A 154 4.27 -11.19 -7.83
C ALA A 154 3.58 -10.68 -9.10
N LEU A 155 3.26 -9.37 -9.16
CA LEU A 155 2.66 -8.75 -10.34
C LEU A 155 3.62 -8.73 -11.53
N ARG A 156 4.90 -8.41 -11.28
CA ARG A 156 5.95 -8.52 -12.30
C ARG A 156 5.99 -9.92 -12.91
N ASP A 157 6.04 -10.94 -12.06
CA ASP A 157 6.17 -12.33 -12.51
C ASP A 157 4.92 -12.84 -13.23
N GLU A 158 3.73 -12.36 -12.82
CA GLU A 158 2.47 -12.79 -13.42
C GLU A 158 2.22 -12.15 -14.79
N LEU A 159 2.66 -10.92 -14.96
CA LEU A 159 2.45 -10.13 -16.18
C LEU A 159 3.72 -9.99 -17.05
N ASP A 160 4.81 -10.65 -16.67
CA ASP A 160 6.13 -10.60 -17.36
C ASP A 160 6.62 -9.15 -17.57
N LEU A 161 6.59 -8.35 -16.48
CA LEU A 161 7.01 -6.96 -16.48
C LEU A 161 8.48 -6.80 -16.07
N ASP A 162 9.03 -5.62 -16.34
CA ASP A 162 10.33 -5.22 -15.80
C ASP A 162 10.36 -5.22 -14.26
N PRO A 163 11.55 -5.37 -13.67
CA PRO A 163 11.71 -5.29 -12.21
C PRO A 163 11.13 -3.99 -11.64
N PRO A 164 10.45 -4.05 -10.49
CA PRO A 164 9.95 -2.86 -9.83
C PRO A 164 11.07 -1.87 -9.49
N VAL A 165 10.84 -0.59 -9.74
CA VAL A 165 11.71 0.48 -9.25
C VAL A 165 11.30 0.81 -7.82
N VAL A 166 12.23 0.66 -6.87
CA VAL A 166 11.99 0.93 -5.46
C VAL A 166 12.75 2.19 -5.06
N VAL A 167 12.04 3.17 -4.49
CA VAL A 167 12.61 4.43 -4.01
C VAL A 167 12.25 4.64 -2.55
N ALA A 168 13.26 4.70 -1.69
CA ALA A 168 13.10 5.04 -0.28
C ALA A 168 13.19 6.56 -0.10
N ILE A 169 12.11 7.16 0.40
CA ILE A 169 12.03 8.60 0.63
C ILE A 169 12.72 8.94 1.96
N ARG A 170 13.49 10.05 1.98
CA ARG A 170 14.16 10.59 3.16
C ARG A 170 13.58 11.97 3.50
N THR A 171 13.89 12.50 4.68
CA THR A 171 13.35 13.78 5.16
C THR A 171 13.71 14.98 4.28
N ASP A 172 14.85 14.94 3.62
CA ASP A 172 15.40 15.96 2.73
C ASP A 172 15.18 15.64 1.23
N PHE A 173 14.29 14.70 0.92
CA PHE A 173 14.08 14.20 -0.43
C PHE A 173 13.36 15.24 -1.30
N ASP A 174 13.94 15.58 -2.43
CA ASP A 174 13.41 16.53 -3.39
C ASP A 174 13.31 15.97 -4.82
N GLU A 175 12.88 16.79 -5.78
CA GLU A 175 12.72 16.38 -7.17
C GLU A 175 14.05 15.99 -7.83
N ALA A 176 15.15 16.63 -7.45
CA ALA A 176 16.48 16.28 -7.97
C ALA A 176 16.94 14.90 -7.48
N GLU A 177 16.58 14.52 -6.26
CA GLU A 177 16.82 13.20 -5.71
C GLU A 177 15.89 12.13 -6.33
N PHE A 178 14.70 12.53 -6.76
CA PHE A 178 13.71 11.61 -7.33
C PHE A 178 13.86 11.42 -8.84
N ILE A 179 13.99 12.52 -9.59
CA ILE A 179 14.04 12.52 -11.06
C ILE A 179 15.48 12.63 -11.54
N GLY A 180 16.21 13.59 -11.01
CA GLY A 180 17.56 13.92 -11.44
C GLY A 180 17.77 15.42 -11.61
N TYR A 181 18.97 15.80 -11.99
CA TYR A 181 19.37 17.18 -12.15
C TYR A 181 20.35 17.37 -13.30
N GLU A 182 20.52 18.62 -13.75
CA GLU A 182 21.52 18.99 -14.75
C GLU A 182 22.84 19.29 -14.07
N ARG A 183 23.91 18.65 -14.54
CA ARG A 183 25.28 18.92 -14.09
C ARG A 183 25.75 20.26 -14.63
N LEU A 184 26.82 20.79 -14.07
CA LEU A 184 27.44 22.07 -14.50
C LEU A 184 27.93 22.06 -15.96
N ASP A 185 28.18 20.88 -16.51
CA ASP A 185 28.57 20.69 -17.91
C ASP A 185 27.38 20.58 -18.86
N GLY A 186 26.15 20.74 -18.36
CA GLY A 186 24.91 20.63 -19.14
C GLY A 186 24.43 19.19 -19.37
N THR A 187 25.10 18.19 -18.80
CA THR A 187 24.65 16.79 -18.93
C THR A 187 23.62 16.44 -17.85
N PRO A 188 22.53 15.69 -18.21
CA PRO A 188 21.56 15.27 -17.23
C PRO A 188 22.10 14.10 -16.38
N GLU A 189 21.97 14.20 -15.08
CA GLU A 189 22.16 13.07 -14.16
C GLU A 189 20.80 12.52 -13.75
N LEU A 190 20.49 11.33 -14.26
CA LEU A 190 19.20 10.70 -14.07
C LEU A 190 19.20 9.77 -12.84
N ARG A 191 18.17 9.87 -12.04
CA ARG A 191 17.91 8.92 -10.95
C ARG A 191 17.22 7.66 -11.47
N PRO A 192 17.21 6.56 -10.71
CA PRO A 192 16.61 5.29 -11.15
C PRO A 192 15.20 5.43 -11.67
N PHE A 193 14.34 6.20 -10.99
CA PHE A 193 12.97 6.44 -11.44
C PHE A 193 12.91 7.05 -12.85
N ALA A 194 13.69 8.12 -13.09
CA ALA A 194 13.69 8.77 -14.40
C ALA A 194 14.28 7.86 -15.50
N ARG A 195 15.36 7.16 -15.19
CA ARG A 195 16.07 6.31 -16.15
C ARG A 195 15.24 5.10 -16.55
N GLU A 196 14.54 4.47 -15.60
CA GLU A 196 13.90 3.17 -15.80
C GLU A 196 12.40 3.28 -16.08
N ILE A 197 11.78 4.41 -15.72
CA ILE A 197 10.35 4.64 -15.94
C ILE A 197 10.09 5.76 -16.94
N LEU A 198 10.69 6.93 -16.78
CA LEU A 198 10.37 8.09 -17.62
C LEU A 198 11.02 8.06 -18.99
N ILE A 199 12.24 7.49 -19.11
CA ILE A 199 12.96 7.35 -20.37
C ILE A 199 12.88 5.89 -20.81
N THR A 200 11.70 5.47 -21.22
CA THR A 200 11.48 4.13 -21.76
C THR A 200 11.33 4.20 -23.29
N GLU A 201 11.83 3.18 -23.98
CA GLU A 201 11.66 3.03 -25.42
C GLU A 201 10.20 2.68 -25.78
N SER A 202 9.45 2.10 -24.83
CA SER A 202 8.05 1.74 -25.00
C SER A 202 7.17 2.38 -23.91
N PRO A 203 6.56 3.55 -24.18
CA PRO A 203 5.67 4.20 -23.22
C PRO A 203 4.34 3.46 -22.98
N LEU A 204 4.06 2.42 -23.76
CA LEU A 204 2.89 1.54 -23.58
C LEU A 204 3.17 0.38 -22.65
N GLU A 205 4.42 0.20 -22.24
CA GLU A 205 4.81 -0.89 -21.36
C GLU A 205 4.48 -0.54 -19.90
N ALA A 206 3.83 -1.48 -19.20
CA ALA A 206 3.49 -1.29 -17.81
C ALA A 206 4.75 -1.26 -16.93
N LYS A 207 4.80 -0.34 -15.98
CA LYS A 207 5.93 -0.18 -15.05
C LYS A 207 5.42 -0.20 -13.60
N ILE A 208 6.26 -0.65 -12.68
CA ILE A 208 5.94 -0.71 -11.26
C ILE A 208 6.91 0.19 -10.48
N LEU A 209 6.36 1.13 -9.73
CA LEU A 209 7.08 2.02 -8.82
C LEU A 209 6.62 1.77 -7.39
N VAL A 210 7.56 1.47 -6.51
CA VAL A 210 7.33 1.34 -5.06
C VAL A 210 8.00 2.52 -4.36
N LEU A 211 7.22 3.31 -3.62
CA LEU A 211 7.70 4.42 -2.81
C LEU A 211 7.62 4.04 -1.33
N GLU A 212 8.78 3.87 -0.70
CA GLU A 212 8.84 3.59 0.74
C GLU A 212 8.90 4.89 1.53
N GLU A 213 8.17 4.92 2.65
CA GLU A 213 8.11 6.09 3.55
C GLU A 213 7.60 7.37 2.84
N PHE A 214 6.59 7.22 1.99
CA PHE A 214 6.03 8.21 1.07
C PHE A 214 5.82 9.61 1.67
N ASN A 215 5.47 9.70 2.95
CA ASN A 215 5.20 10.96 3.65
C ASN A 215 6.34 11.42 4.57
N LEU A 216 7.55 10.92 4.41
CA LEU A 216 8.72 11.37 5.19
C LEU A 216 9.23 12.74 4.70
N ALA A 217 9.04 13.05 3.42
CA ALA A 217 9.27 14.37 2.84
C ALA A 217 7.97 14.97 2.30
N SER A 218 7.98 16.24 1.91
CA SER A 218 6.84 16.88 1.23
C SER A 218 6.64 16.26 -0.15
N ILE A 219 5.50 15.60 -0.34
CA ILE A 219 5.17 14.88 -1.57
C ILE A 219 5.16 15.83 -2.77
N GLU A 220 4.62 17.01 -2.60
CA GLU A 220 4.57 18.04 -3.63
C GLU A 220 5.96 18.52 -4.05
N THR A 221 6.93 18.47 -3.15
CA THR A 221 8.31 18.91 -3.43
C THR A 221 9.05 17.92 -4.32
N TYR A 222 8.90 16.62 -4.10
CA TYR A 222 9.64 15.63 -4.89
C TYR A 222 8.83 14.98 -6.02
N MET A 223 7.48 15.01 -5.93
CA MET A 223 6.61 14.30 -6.87
C MET A 223 5.64 15.24 -7.62
N GLY A 224 5.78 16.55 -7.46
CA GLY A 224 4.85 17.55 -8.01
C GLY A 224 4.65 17.40 -9.52
N SER A 225 5.73 17.30 -10.30
CA SER A 225 5.68 17.09 -11.75
C SER A 225 5.01 15.77 -12.15
N ILE A 226 5.22 14.72 -11.39
CA ILE A 226 4.58 13.41 -11.62
C ILE A 226 3.08 13.48 -11.32
N LEU A 227 2.69 14.13 -10.22
CA LEU A 227 1.28 14.33 -9.90
C LEU A 227 0.53 15.13 -10.98
N VAL A 228 1.20 16.04 -11.66
CA VAL A 228 0.66 16.74 -12.84
C VAL A 228 0.59 15.79 -14.02
N ALA A 229 1.67 15.09 -14.33
CA ALA A 229 1.75 14.18 -15.47
C ALA A 229 0.70 13.05 -15.41
N THR A 230 0.30 12.58 -14.23
CA THR A 230 -0.77 11.57 -14.09
C THR A 230 -2.14 12.06 -14.61
N GLN A 231 -2.34 13.37 -14.72
CA GLN A 231 -3.60 13.97 -15.16
C GLN A 231 -3.57 14.49 -16.60
N GLU A 232 -2.39 14.67 -17.16
CA GLU A 232 -2.21 15.18 -18.52
C GLU A 232 -2.27 14.04 -19.55
N LYS A 233 -2.91 14.29 -20.68
CA LYS A 233 -2.94 13.30 -21.79
C LYS A 233 -1.54 12.98 -22.31
N THR A 234 -0.65 13.96 -22.32
CA THR A 234 0.72 13.80 -22.81
C THR A 234 1.61 13.06 -21.83
N ARG A 235 1.27 13.06 -20.53
CA ARG A 235 2.03 12.46 -19.42
C ARG A 235 3.53 12.81 -19.44
N ARG A 236 3.86 14.00 -19.99
CA ARG A 236 5.25 14.45 -20.11
C ARG A 236 5.77 14.98 -18.79
N VAL A 237 7.02 14.65 -18.50
CA VAL A 237 7.76 15.13 -17.34
C VAL A 237 9.06 15.75 -17.83
N ASN A 238 9.30 17.02 -17.46
CA ASN A 238 10.60 17.63 -17.67
C ASN A 238 11.59 17.07 -16.63
N ILE A 239 12.71 16.54 -17.09
CA ILE A 239 13.68 15.86 -16.21
C ILE A 239 14.78 16.83 -15.81
N ALA A 240 15.63 17.22 -16.78
CA ALA A 240 16.76 18.12 -16.55
C ALA A 240 17.23 18.68 -17.91
N GLY A 241 17.62 19.94 -17.95
CA GLY A 241 17.99 20.62 -19.18
C GLY A 241 16.91 20.51 -20.24
N ASN A 242 17.25 20.04 -21.42
CA ASN A 242 16.30 19.84 -22.53
C ASN A 242 15.76 18.37 -22.57
N THR A 243 15.99 17.58 -21.55
CA THR A 243 15.55 16.19 -21.51
C THR A 243 14.13 16.13 -20.93
N ALA A 244 13.22 15.53 -21.70
CA ALA A 244 11.87 15.22 -21.25
C ALA A 244 11.64 13.73 -21.28
N GLY A 245 10.94 13.21 -20.27
CA GLY A 245 10.48 11.84 -20.21
C GLY A 245 8.96 11.78 -20.36
N GLN A 246 8.45 10.57 -20.43
CA GLN A 246 7.01 10.30 -20.45
C GLN A 246 6.67 9.26 -19.40
N LEU A 247 5.72 9.57 -18.53
CA LEU A 247 5.20 8.60 -17.57
C LEU A 247 4.31 7.59 -18.32
N PRO A 248 4.64 6.29 -18.37
CA PRO A 248 3.80 5.29 -19.03
C PRO A 248 2.37 5.30 -18.50
N ILE A 249 1.40 4.95 -19.35
CA ILE A 249 -0.02 4.97 -18.98
C ILE A 249 -0.29 4.01 -17.83
N ASP A 250 0.29 2.82 -17.89
CA ASP A 250 0.13 1.76 -16.90
C ASP A 250 1.29 1.75 -15.88
N THR A 251 1.64 2.94 -15.35
CA THR A 251 2.57 3.00 -14.24
C THR A 251 1.84 2.70 -12.94
N PHE A 252 2.12 1.52 -12.36
CA PHE A 252 1.60 1.11 -11.06
C PHE A 252 2.43 1.74 -9.95
N ILE A 253 1.85 2.72 -9.25
CA ILE A 253 2.53 3.41 -8.14
C ILE A 253 1.96 2.90 -6.83
N LEU A 254 2.80 2.23 -6.05
CA LEU A 254 2.48 1.74 -4.72
C LEU A 254 3.36 2.44 -3.68
N ALA A 255 2.73 3.10 -2.72
CA ALA A 255 3.41 3.86 -1.69
C ALA A 255 3.14 3.28 -0.30
N THR A 256 4.13 3.30 0.58
CA THR A 256 3.96 2.98 2.00
C THR A 256 4.18 4.22 2.84
N CYS A 257 3.35 4.44 3.85
CA CYS A 257 3.56 5.52 4.80
C CYS A 257 3.10 5.15 6.21
N ASN A 258 3.69 5.80 7.20
CA ASN A 258 3.18 5.78 8.55
C ASN A 258 2.13 6.89 8.73
N SER A 259 1.25 6.72 9.69
CA SER A 259 0.20 7.70 9.96
C SER A 259 0.83 9.01 10.48
N TYR A 260 0.47 10.13 9.86
CA TYR A 260 0.82 11.46 10.39
C TYR A 260 0.30 11.67 11.83
N ARG A 261 -0.81 11.02 12.18
CA ARG A 261 -1.41 11.13 13.51
C ARG A 261 -0.52 10.50 14.58
N ASP A 262 0.17 9.41 14.22
CA ASP A 262 1.01 8.66 15.15
C ASP A 262 2.42 9.27 15.27
N GLU A 263 2.91 9.93 14.20
CA GLU A 263 4.26 10.49 14.12
C GLU A 263 4.24 11.93 13.53
N PRO A 264 3.56 12.91 14.16
CA PRO A 264 3.35 14.24 13.57
C PRO A 264 4.64 15.07 13.43
N GLU A 265 5.67 14.78 14.20
CA GLU A 265 6.95 15.52 14.20
C GLU A 265 7.86 15.09 13.06
N THR A 266 7.73 13.86 12.59
CA THR A 266 8.60 13.29 11.57
C THR A 266 7.93 13.08 10.23
N ARG A 267 6.59 13.20 10.16
CA ARG A 267 5.81 12.93 8.96
C ARG A 267 5.16 14.19 8.38
N THR A 268 5.11 14.23 7.06
CA THR A 268 4.41 15.29 6.35
C THR A 268 2.94 14.91 6.13
N ARG A 269 2.04 15.89 6.25
CA ARG A 269 0.65 15.70 5.91
C ARG A 269 0.48 15.51 4.41
N VAL A 270 -0.20 14.45 4.01
CA VAL A 270 -0.61 14.26 2.61
C VAL A 270 -1.68 15.31 2.27
N SER A 271 -1.43 16.10 1.24
CA SER A 271 -2.32 17.18 0.82
C SER A 271 -3.65 16.68 0.24
N SER A 272 -4.65 17.57 0.17
CA SER A 272 -5.94 17.22 -0.46
C SER A 272 -5.82 16.89 -1.96
N PRO A 273 -5.02 17.59 -2.76
CA PRO A 273 -4.76 17.21 -4.14
C PRO A 273 -4.16 15.82 -4.29
N THR A 274 -3.16 15.48 -3.50
CA THR A 274 -2.53 14.15 -3.51
C THR A 274 -3.51 13.06 -3.09
N LYS A 275 -4.32 13.29 -2.04
CA LYS A 275 -5.36 12.34 -1.61
C LYS A 275 -6.41 12.05 -2.69
N ARG A 276 -6.76 13.04 -3.52
CA ARG A 276 -7.72 12.84 -4.62
C ARG A 276 -7.18 11.93 -5.73
N ARG A 277 -5.85 11.87 -5.87
CA ARG A 277 -5.14 11.04 -6.85
C ARG A 277 -4.70 9.70 -6.28
N SER A 278 -5.13 9.41 -5.05
CA SER A 278 -4.67 8.24 -4.32
C SER A 278 -5.82 7.39 -3.82
N THR A 279 -5.65 6.09 -3.92
CA THR A 279 -6.41 5.12 -3.14
C THR A 279 -5.67 4.85 -1.85
N VAL A 280 -6.19 5.37 -0.74
CA VAL A 280 -5.58 5.16 0.58
C VAL A 280 -6.16 3.91 1.23
N ILE A 281 -5.29 2.95 1.51
CA ILE A 281 -5.65 1.67 2.13
C ILE A 281 -5.01 1.61 3.51
N THR A 282 -5.82 1.61 4.55
CA THR A 282 -5.34 1.35 5.91
C THR A 282 -5.01 -0.13 6.03
N MET A 283 -3.77 -0.42 6.40
CA MET A 283 -3.31 -1.77 6.69
C MET A 283 -3.81 -2.16 8.09
N PRO A 284 -4.58 -3.24 8.20
CA PRO A 284 -5.04 -3.70 9.50
C PRO A 284 -3.89 -4.21 10.35
N ASN A 285 -4.01 -4.13 11.66
CA ASN A 285 -3.16 -4.87 12.56
C ASN A 285 -3.74 -6.28 12.74
N VAL A 286 -3.35 -7.18 11.85
CA VAL A 286 -3.89 -8.55 11.78
C VAL A 286 -3.83 -9.29 13.12
N LEU A 287 -2.82 -9.00 13.94
CA LEU A 287 -2.67 -9.63 15.24
C LEU A 287 -3.77 -9.17 16.22
N GLY A 288 -4.07 -7.86 16.24
CA GLY A 288 -5.12 -7.29 17.07
C GLY A 288 -6.52 -7.67 16.60
N ASP A 289 -6.74 -7.65 15.29
CA ASP A 289 -8.02 -8.03 14.68
C ASP A 289 -8.33 -9.52 14.92
N ASP A 290 -7.36 -10.42 14.68
CA ASP A 290 -7.52 -11.86 14.92
C ASP A 290 -7.71 -12.17 16.42
N TYR A 291 -7.11 -11.38 17.32
CA TYR A 291 -7.31 -11.55 18.75
C TYR A 291 -8.74 -11.21 19.17
N GLU A 292 -9.35 -10.19 18.57
CA GLU A 292 -10.74 -9.82 18.82
C GLU A 292 -11.71 -10.92 18.39
N ASP A 293 -11.42 -11.59 17.27
CA ASP A 293 -12.24 -12.68 16.71
C ASP A 293 -12.03 -14.02 17.44
N ASP A 294 -10.79 -14.41 17.72
CA ASP A 294 -10.41 -15.67 18.41
C ASP A 294 -9.18 -15.47 19.29
N PRO A 295 -9.34 -14.98 20.54
CA PRO A 295 -8.25 -14.76 21.48
C PRO A 295 -7.38 -15.99 21.76
N SER A 296 -7.98 -17.18 21.75
CA SER A 296 -7.29 -18.42 22.13
C SER A 296 -6.27 -18.87 21.09
N ASN A 297 -6.48 -18.55 19.84
CA ASN A 297 -5.70 -19.05 18.70
C ASN A 297 -4.88 -17.98 17.97
N ALA A 298 -5.21 -16.70 18.20
CA ALA A 298 -4.62 -15.58 17.48
C ALA A 298 -3.09 -15.57 17.47
N VAL A 299 -2.47 -15.72 18.63
CA VAL A 299 -1.00 -15.70 18.80
C VAL A 299 -0.37 -17.00 18.29
N SER A 300 -0.88 -18.14 18.66
CA SER A 300 -0.31 -19.46 18.31
C SER A 300 -0.25 -19.66 16.79
N SER A 301 -1.30 -19.30 16.07
CA SER A 301 -1.34 -19.39 14.62
C SER A 301 -0.33 -18.45 13.93
N LYS A 302 -0.05 -17.30 14.54
CA LYS A 302 0.95 -16.35 14.01
C LYS A 302 2.38 -16.80 14.27
N VAL A 303 2.65 -17.38 15.45
CA VAL A 303 3.96 -17.95 15.75
C VAL A 303 4.36 -19.01 14.73
N ALA A 304 3.44 -19.90 14.35
CA ALA A 304 3.69 -20.91 13.31
C ALA A 304 4.07 -20.25 11.95
N LYS A 305 3.36 -19.21 11.55
CA LYS A 305 3.65 -18.49 10.30
C LYS A 305 4.97 -17.74 10.36
N ILE A 306 5.31 -17.14 11.49
CA ILE A 306 6.59 -16.43 11.69
C ILE A 306 7.75 -17.42 11.51
N ILE A 307 7.69 -18.59 12.14
CA ILE A 307 8.71 -19.62 12.03
C ILE A 307 8.84 -20.08 10.56
N ALA A 308 7.74 -20.40 9.91
CA ALA A 308 7.74 -20.83 8.50
C ALA A 308 8.33 -19.76 7.57
N THR A 309 7.97 -18.50 7.76
CA THR A 309 8.50 -17.38 6.96
C THR A 309 10.00 -17.20 7.21
N ALA A 310 10.46 -17.30 8.45
CA ALA A 310 11.88 -17.19 8.76
C ALA A 310 12.72 -18.28 8.07
N HIS A 311 12.22 -19.50 8.01
CA HIS A 311 12.88 -20.58 7.24
C HIS A 311 12.92 -20.28 5.73
N ALA A 312 11.81 -19.78 5.18
CA ALA A 312 11.74 -19.39 3.77
C ALA A 312 12.73 -18.26 3.44
N ASP A 313 12.79 -17.22 4.26
CA ASP A 313 13.71 -16.08 4.11
C ASP A 313 15.19 -16.54 4.12
N VAL A 314 15.55 -17.46 5.00
CA VAL A 314 16.93 -18.01 5.08
C VAL A 314 17.21 -18.88 3.85
N ALA A 315 16.28 -19.73 3.44
CA ALA A 315 16.44 -20.57 2.26
C ALA A 315 16.61 -19.73 0.98
N GLU A 316 15.83 -18.66 0.83
CA GLU A 316 15.95 -17.71 -0.28
C GLU A 316 17.32 -17.04 -0.31
N ARG A 317 17.83 -16.56 0.85
CA ARG A 317 19.16 -15.94 0.96
C ARG A 317 20.28 -16.90 0.56
N ILE A 318 20.19 -18.17 0.97
CA ILE A 318 21.18 -19.19 0.64
C ILE A 318 21.15 -19.52 -0.87
N ASN A 319 19.96 -19.52 -1.48
CA ASN A 319 19.80 -19.80 -2.91
C ASN A 319 20.17 -18.61 -3.81
N ASN A 320 20.15 -17.40 -3.28
CA ASN A 320 20.61 -16.21 -4.00
C ASN A 320 22.13 -16.25 -4.15
N SER A 321 22.64 -15.77 -5.29
CA SER A 321 24.01 -15.97 -5.82
C SER A 321 25.17 -15.51 -4.92
N ARG A 322 24.93 -15.00 -3.71
CA ARG A 322 25.94 -14.54 -2.75
C ARG A 322 25.51 -14.83 -1.30
N PRO A 323 25.48 -16.10 -0.86
CA PRO A 323 25.17 -16.40 0.52
C PRO A 323 26.21 -15.77 1.46
N SER A 324 25.76 -15.16 2.53
CA SER A 324 26.61 -14.66 3.61
C SER A 324 27.03 -15.84 4.52
N GLN A 325 28.24 -15.78 5.08
CA GLN A 325 28.64 -16.74 6.13
C GLN A 325 27.66 -16.77 7.32
N PHE A 326 26.95 -15.67 7.56
CA PHE A 326 25.92 -15.58 8.59
C PHE A 326 24.63 -16.34 8.24
N ASP A 327 24.38 -16.64 6.97
CA ASP A 327 23.19 -17.41 6.58
C ASP A 327 23.26 -18.86 7.04
N GLY A 328 24.48 -19.44 7.08
CA GLY A 328 24.71 -20.74 7.71
C GLY A 328 24.42 -20.74 9.21
N ILE A 329 24.79 -19.68 9.91
CA ILE A 329 24.51 -19.51 11.36
C ILE A 329 22.99 -19.37 11.58
N ARG A 330 22.31 -18.53 10.77
CA ARG A 330 20.84 -18.38 10.83
C ARG A 330 20.12 -19.70 10.56
N GLN A 331 20.55 -20.43 9.53
CA GLN A 331 19.97 -21.72 9.20
C GLN A 331 20.15 -22.73 10.34
N GLN A 332 21.36 -22.79 10.93
CA GLN A 332 21.63 -23.66 12.06
C GLN A 332 20.77 -23.32 13.27
N ALA A 333 20.65 -22.02 13.60
CA ALA A 333 19.84 -21.56 14.73
C ALA A 333 18.35 -21.92 14.53
N LEU A 334 17.81 -21.71 13.33
CA LEU A 334 16.41 -22.02 13.03
C LEU A 334 16.15 -23.53 12.83
N SER A 335 17.16 -24.33 12.53
CA SER A 335 16.96 -25.75 12.16
C SER A 335 16.32 -26.60 13.27
N SER A 336 16.42 -26.16 14.52
CA SER A 336 15.82 -26.81 15.70
C SER A 336 14.41 -26.32 16.04
N VAL A 337 13.89 -25.30 15.31
CA VAL A 337 12.57 -24.72 15.53
C VAL A 337 11.83 -24.70 14.19
N THR A 338 11.05 -25.72 13.93
CA THR A 338 10.26 -25.86 12.70
C THR A 338 8.78 -25.58 12.93
N THR A 339 8.33 -25.77 14.17
CA THR A 339 6.95 -25.54 14.59
C THR A 339 6.93 -24.83 15.97
N PRO A 340 5.82 -24.23 16.37
CA PRO A 340 5.66 -23.69 17.73
C PRO A 340 5.89 -24.72 18.84
N ASP A 341 5.63 -26.00 18.56
CA ASP A 341 5.80 -27.06 19.55
C ASP A 341 7.27 -27.39 19.87
N ASP A 342 8.18 -26.95 19.02
CA ASP A 342 9.62 -27.06 19.29
C ASP A 342 10.12 -26.04 20.34
N LEU A 343 9.32 -25.00 20.64
CA LEU A 343 9.58 -24.08 21.74
C LEU A 343 9.19 -24.74 23.08
N SER A 344 9.93 -24.45 24.16
CA SER A 344 9.60 -25.01 25.45
C SER A 344 8.18 -24.63 25.91
N PRO A 345 7.48 -25.53 26.63
CA PRO A 345 6.13 -25.25 27.12
C PRO A 345 6.06 -23.99 28.00
N GLU A 346 7.10 -23.72 28.77
CA GLU A 346 7.21 -22.56 29.65
C GLU A 346 7.23 -21.25 28.82
N VAL A 347 8.06 -21.19 27.76
CA VAL A 347 8.12 -20.03 26.85
C VAL A 347 6.82 -19.82 26.13
N ARG A 348 6.19 -20.89 25.63
CA ARG A 348 4.89 -20.78 24.95
C ARG A 348 3.82 -20.21 25.88
N SER A 349 3.79 -20.65 27.13
CA SER A 349 2.84 -20.13 28.13
C SER A 349 3.09 -18.66 28.40
N LEU A 350 4.33 -18.26 28.70
CA LEU A 350 4.71 -16.88 29.01
C LEU A 350 4.47 -15.94 27.80
N LEU A 351 4.83 -16.36 26.59
CA LEU A 351 4.57 -15.60 25.37
C LEU A 351 3.06 -15.39 25.15
N GLY A 352 2.26 -16.43 25.40
CA GLY A 352 0.80 -16.35 25.34
C GLY A 352 0.24 -15.38 26.37
N GLU A 353 0.69 -15.47 27.63
CA GLU A 353 0.26 -14.58 28.71
C GLU A 353 0.63 -13.10 28.44
N ILE A 354 1.87 -12.83 28.03
CA ILE A 354 2.35 -11.48 27.67
C ILE A 354 1.52 -10.92 26.52
N SER A 355 1.35 -11.72 25.46
CA SER A 355 0.57 -11.29 24.30
C SER A 355 -0.89 -11.04 24.64
N SER A 356 -1.47 -11.87 25.52
CA SER A 356 -2.84 -11.71 26.00
C SER A 356 -3.00 -10.44 26.82
N ALA A 357 -2.11 -10.20 27.77
CA ALA A 357 -2.12 -8.99 28.60
C ALA A 357 -2.06 -7.70 27.76
N ILE A 358 -1.30 -7.70 26.66
CA ILE A 358 -1.26 -6.57 25.74
C ILE A 358 -2.55 -6.47 24.91
N LEU A 359 -2.97 -7.56 24.28
CA LEU A 359 -4.06 -7.56 23.30
C LEU A 359 -5.46 -7.46 23.95
N GLN A 360 -5.60 -7.63 25.24
CA GLN A 360 -6.84 -7.37 25.97
C GLN A 360 -7.25 -5.89 25.90
N THR A 361 -6.30 -4.98 25.82
CA THR A 361 -6.58 -3.54 25.72
C THR A 361 -6.72 -3.10 24.25
N SER A 362 -7.61 -2.14 23.98
CA SER A 362 -7.75 -1.55 22.63
C SER A 362 -6.47 -0.84 22.19
N ILE A 363 -5.75 -0.23 23.13
CA ILE A 363 -4.48 0.44 22.87
C ILE A 363 -3.40 -0.60 22.56
N GLY A 364 -3.31 -1.68 23.33
CA GLY A 364 -2.38 -2.78 23.07
C GLY A 364 -2.57 -3.37 21.68
N ARG A 365 -3.83 -3.61 21.26
CA ARG A 365 -4.16 -4.06 19.90
C ARG A 365 -3.70 -3.07 18.82
N SER A 366 -3.54 -1.79 19.15
CA SER A 366 -3.10 -0.81 18.16
C SER A 366 -1.60 -0.81 17.92
N TRP A 367 -0.75 -1.09 18.91
CA TRP A 367 0.70 -1.02 18.78
C TRP A 367 1.43 -2.37 18.76
N PHE A 368 0.85 -3.43 19.31
CA PHE A 368 1.44 -4.77 19.26
C PHE A 368 1.20 -5.42 17.89
N THR A 369 2.21 -5.37 17.05
CA THR A 369 2.12 -5.77 15.64
C THR A 369 2.81 -7.11 15.37
N MET A 370 2.51 -7.69 14.20
CA MET A 370 3.20 -8.89 13.70
C MET A 370 4.71 -8.73 13.64
N GLY A 371 5.21 -7.53 13.36
CA GLY A 371 6.65 -7.25 13.35
C GLY A 371 7.27 -7.42 14.73
N LEU A 372 6.64 -6.88 15.77
CA LEU A 372 7.11 -7.03 17.15
C LEU A 372 7.05 -8.49 17.62
N LEU A 373 5.95 -9.18 17.35
CA LEU A 373 5.84 -10.62 17.68
C LEU A 373 6.92 -11.42 16.95
N ARG A 374 7.20 -11.12 15.69
CA ARG A 374 8.27 -11.76 14.92
C ARG A 374 9.63 -11.56 15.58
N ASP A 375 9.96 -10.33 15.97
CA ASP A 375 11.26 -10.05 16.61
C ASP A 375 11.43 -10.86 17.89
N VAL A 376 10.40 -10.95 18.72
CA VAL A 376 10.40 -11.75 19.95
C VAL A 376 10.56 -13.24 19.65
N VAL A 377 9.76 -13.79 18.73
CA VAL A 377 9.80 -15.21 18.36
C VAL A 377 11.16 -15.59 17.78
N LEU A 378 11.74 -14.75 16.92
CA LEU A 378 13.04 -15.02 16.33
C LEU A 378 14.17 -14.96 17.38
N ALA A 379 14.11 -14.05 18.34
CA ALA A 379 15.08 -14.02 19.43
C ALA A 379 15.04 -15.30 20.25
N ILE A 380 13.86 -15.81 20.57
CA ILE A 380 13.69 -17.11 21.27
C ILE A 380 14.21 -18.26 20.39
N ALA A 381 13.89 -18.27 19.10
CA ALA A 381 14.33 -19.32 18.18
C ALA A 381 15.86 -19.38 18.00
N HIS A 382 16.55 -18.25 18.18
CA HIS A 382 18.01 -18.17 18.13
C HIS A 382 18.70 -18.47 19.48
N ALA A 383 17.96 -18.66 20.55
CA ALA A 383 18.52 -19.03 21.85
C ALA A 383 19.01 -20.49 21.87
N ASP A 384 19.87 -20.82 22.84
CA ASP A 384 20.20 -22.22 23.13
C ASP A 384 18.92 -23.00 23.47
N ARG A 385 18.85 -24.27 23.05
CA ARG A 385 17.62 -25.09 23.14
C ARG A 385 17.39 -25.63 24.58
N THR A 386 17.53 -24.76 25.57
CA THR A 386 17.14 -25.05 26.97
C THR A 386 16.01 -24.11 27.38
N ALA A 387 15.06 -24.60 28.16
CA ALA A 387 13.95 -23.78 28.63
C ALA A 387 14.43 -22.49 29.33
N GLU A 388 15.51 -22.58 30.11
CA GLU A 388 16.12 -21.43 30.81
C GLU A 388 16.64 -20.37 29.80
N SER A 389 17.34 -20.81 28.75
CA SER A 389 17.87 -19.89 27.72
C SER A 389 16.75 -19.25 26.88
N GLU A 390 15.72 -20.02 26.53
CA GLU A 390 14.57 -19.50 25.80
C GLU A 390 13.76 -18.49 26.61
N VAL A 391 13.52 -18.76 27.90
CA VAL A 391 12.83 -17.82 28.81
C VAL A 391 13.66 -16.54 29.01
N ARG A 392 14.99 -16.69 29.09
CA ARG A 392 15.91 -15.55 29.17
C ARG A 392 15.81 -14.69 27.90
N ALA A 393 15.87 -15.30 26.72
CA ALA A 393 15.72 -14.60 25.42
C ALA A 393 14.38 -13.90 25.29
N LEU A 394 13.30 -14.52 25.79
CA LEU A 394 12.00 -13.86 25.87
C LEU A 394 12.08 -12.62 26.77
N GLY A 395 12.64 -12.71 27.96
CA GLY A 395 12.78 -11.58 28.88
C GLY A 395 13.63 -10.44 28.33
N GLU A 396 14.76 -10.76 27.68
CA GLU A 396 15.59 -9.77 26.96
C GLU A 396 14.82 -9.10 25.82
N SER A 397 14.08 -9.86 25.00
CA SER A 397 13.29 -9.31 23.92
C SER A 397 12.15 -8.41 24.41
N VAL A 398 11.54 -8.75 25.54
CA VAL A 398 10.53 -7.88 26.16
C VAL A 398 11.16 -6.55 26.57
N ALA A 399 12.31 -6.57 27.23
CA ALA A 399 13.02 -5.37 27.67
C ALA A 399 13.53 -4.54 26.47
N ASP A 400 14.18 -5.18 25.49
CA ASP A 400 14.93 -4.49 24.44
C ASP A 400 14.07 -4.04 23.26
N LYS A 401 12.90 -4.67 23.05
CA LYS A 401 12.05 -4.41 21.89
C LYS A 401 10.63 -4.01 22.26
N LEU A 402 9.98 -4.81 23.11
CA LEU A 402 8.55 -4.67 23.33
C LEU A 402 8.25 -3.44 24.19
N LEU A 403 8.92 -3.26 25.32
CA LEU A 403 8.65 -2.15 26.25
C LEU A 403 8.91 -0.76 25.62
N HIS A 404 9.81 -0.63 24.67
CA HIS A 404 10.05 0.61 23.95
C HIS A 404 8.89 1.02 23.01
N GLN A 405 7.95 0.11 22.74
CA GLN A 405 6.78 0.36 21.89
C GLN A 405 5.49 0.50 22.68
N VAL A 406 5.52 0.23 23.99
CA VAL A 406 4.33 0.31 24.85
C VAL A 406 3.78 1.73 24.87
N ARG A 407 2.47 1.83 24.71
CA ARG A 407 1.71 3.08 24.76
C ARG A 407 0.44 2.87 25.57
N GLY A 408 -0.12 3.93 26.10
CA GLY A 408 -1.38 3.92 26.84
C GLY A 408 -1.28 4.59 28.18
N SER A 409 -2.18 4.23 29.07
CA SER A 409 -2.23 4.67 30.45
C SER A 409 -1.60 3.65 31.40
N HIS A 410 -1.43 4.04 32.67
CA HIS A 410 -0.94 3.14 33.71
C HIS A 410 -1.81 1.89 33.84
N SER A 411 -3.13 2.04 33.72
CA SER A 411 -4.07 0.91 33.81
C SER A 411 -3.99 -0.06 32.63
N ASP A 412 -3.56 0.41 31.45
CA ASP A 412 -3.42 -0.46 30.27
C ASP A 412 -2.25 -1.45 30.38
N VAL A 413 -1.31 -1.21 31.29
CA VAL A 413 -0.08 -2.02 31.43
C VAL A 413 0.04 -2.78 32.74
N GLU A 414 -0.92 -2.67 33.66
CA GLU A 414 -0.87 -3.35 34.94
C GLU A 414 -0.73 -4.86 34.79
N GLU A 415 -1.57 -5.50 33.98
CA GLU A 415 -1.53 -6.93 33.74
C GLU A 415 -0.24 -7.36 33.04
N LEU A 416 0.22 -6.57 32.05
CA LEU A 416 1.51 -6.81 31.38
C LEU A 416 2.66 -6.76 32.38
N ARG A 417 2.66 -5.80 33.29
CA ARG A 417 3.67 -5.67 34.34
C ARG A 417 3.68 -6.90 35.26
N GLU A 418 2.49 -7.38 35.68
CA GLU A 418 2.36 -8.57 36.52
C GLU A 418 2.92 -9.81 35.81
N VAL A 419 2.54 -10.04 34.56
CA VAL A 419 3.03 -11.19 33.78
C VAL A 419 4.54 -11.11 33.57
N CYS A 420 5.08 -9.93 33.25
CA CYS A 420 6.52 -9.71 33.10
C CYS A 420 7.32 -9.96 34.42
N GLY A 421 6.64 -9.87 35.57
CA GLY A 421 7.21 -10.25 36.84
C GLY A 421 7.63 -11.72 36.95
N LYS A 422 7.20 -12.59 36.07
CA LYS A 422 7.57 -14.01 35.97
C LYS A 422 8.87 -14.25 35.18
N LEU A 423 9.40 -13.23 34.52
CA LEU A 423 10.61 -13.34 33.69
C LEU A 423 11.91 -13.26 34.53
N PRO A 424 13.01 -13.87 34.07
CA PRO A 424 14.28 -13.85 34.79
C PRO A 424 14.85 -12.46 35.10
N ASN A 425 14.58 -11.50 34.20
CA ASN A 425 15.01 -10.10 34.31
C ASN A 425 13.90 -9.16 34.83
N ALA A 426 12.97 -9.70 35.62
CA ALA A 426 11.80 -8.98 36.15
C ALA A 426 12.17 -7.67 36.88
N ALA A 427 13.26 -7.63 37.62
CA ALA A 427 13.70 -6.42 38.32
C ALA A 427 14.08 -5.29 37.36
N SER A 428 14.74 -5.59 36.24
CA SER A 428 15.08 -4.62 35.21
C SER A 428 13.83 -4.13 34.49
N ILE A 429 12.94 -5.05 34.16
CA ILE A 429 11.65 -4.73 33.50
C ILE A 429 10.78 -3.88 34.41
N ALA A 430 10.70 -4.20 35.72
CA ALA A 430 9.95 -3.39 36.67
C ALA A 430 10.47 -1.95 36.76
N ALA A 431 11.80 -1.78 36.75
CA ALA A 431 12.41 -0.46 36.75
C ALA A 431 12.12 0.33 35.43
N MET A 432 11.88 -0.35 34.29
CA MET A 432 11.43 0.29 33.03
C MET A 432 10.00 0.74 33.19
N PHE A 433 9.10 -0.09 33.69
CA PHE A 433 7.71 0.30 33.95
C PHE A 433 7.63 1.48 34.95
N ASP A 434 8.41 1.46 36.04
CA ASP A 434 8.44 2.56 37.00
C ASP A 434 8.83 3.89 36.34
N ARG A 435 9.82 3.89 35.43
CA ARG A 435 10.18 5.08 34.66
C ARG A 435 9.07 5.53 33.68
N MET A 436 8.40 4.59 33.04
CA MET A 436 7.28 4.92 32.14
C MET A 436 6.10 5.56 32.91
N MET A 437 5.89 5.15 34.15
CA MET A 437 4.80 5.63 35.02
C MET A 437 5.18 6.84 35.89
N ASP A 438 6.44 7.31 35.87
CA ASP A 438 6.93 8.43 36.68
C ASP A 438 6.55 9.79 36.08
N GLY A 439 5.40 9.90 35.41
CA GLY A 439 4.87 11.13 34.81
C GLY A 439 3.82 11.83 35.68
N PRO A 440 3.57 13.11 35.44
CA PRO A 440 2.52 13.87 36.15
C PRO A 440 1.10 13.53 35.70
N SER A 441 0.96 12.72 34.66
CA SER A 441 -0.31 12.29 34.07
C SER A 441 -0.41 10.75 34.13
N ASP A 442 -1.63 10.25 33.87
CA ASP A 442 -1.88 8.81 33.77
C ASP A 442 -1.33 8.19 32.46
N GLU A 443 -0.80 9.02 31.57
CA GLU A 443 -0.18 8.55 30.30
C GLU A 443 1.25 8.06 30.56
N LEU A 444 1.61 6.96 29.89
CA LEU A 444 2.97 6.40 29.94
C LEU A 444 3.96 7.32 29.21
N LEU A 445 5.09 7.54 29.86
CA LEU A 445 6.21 8.25 29.25
C LEU A 445 7.00 7.30 28.31
N PRO A 446 7.47 7.79 27.15
CA PRO A 446 8.38 7.01 26.30
C PRO A 446 9.68 6.69 27.01
N LEU A 447 10.23 5.50 26.78
CA LEU A 447 11.55 5.11 27.31
C LEU A 447 12.73 5.71 26.52
N LEU A 448 12.46 6.16 25.29
CA LEU A 448 13.43 6.81 24.38
C LEU A 448 12.92 8.16 23.93
#